data_a97ffa57de32a277a192739e1259a488
#
_entry.id   a97ffa57de32a277a192739e1259a488
#
_cell.length_a   1.000
_cell.length_b   1.000
_cell.length_c   1.000
_cell.angle_alpha   90.00
_cell.angle_beta   90.00
_cell.angle_gamma   90.00
#
_symmetry.space_group_name_H-M   'P 1'
#
loop_
_entity.id
_entity.type
_entity.pdbx_description
1 polymer ?
#
loop_
_entity_poly.entity_id
_entity_poly.type
_entity_poly.pdbx_seq_one_letter_code
_entity_poly.pdbx_strand_id
1 'polypeptide(L)'
;RTVKAIKSSGTCADLKFYMDEAFATHDLKNVFYSLDLFALDGDPETNFVNDSMPLYLYDRNPFNDVKYLFNKDVLFEDIPYLLAMNFSGYDDGMSYNFWQYKTFSEEEARKHYEQSEEIAPMQEPSEWQARVEENIGLLTDMVKKHPETEFYFFLPPYSELWWDSVYRSGQTEEYLYARQAAMEALIAYDNVQIYDFQTDEDIILNLDYYMDPIHFSADVNQFIVVKAKEADTAYLVTKENLSDRCSAMRELAEKITNR
;
A
#
# COMPACT_ATOMS: atom_id res chain seq x y z
N ARG A 1 20.42 -7.37 2.53
CA ARG A 1 19.74 -6.60 3.60
C ARG A 1 18.40 -6.13 3.06
N THR A 2 17.34 -6.26 3.85
CA THR A 2 16.00 -5.73 3.51
C THR A 2 15.75 -4.45 4.30
N VAL A 3 15.13 -3.48 3.66
CA VAL A 3 14.67 -2.23 4.29
C VAL A 3 13.18 -2.12 4.01
N LYS A 4 12.40 -1.73 5.00
CA LYS A 4 10.97 -1.45 4.87
C LYS A 4 10.75 0.06 4.91
N ALA A 5 10.14 0.60 3.87
CA ALA A 5 9.71 1.99 3.80
C ALA A 5 8.19 2.03 3.81
N ILE A 6 7.63 2.72 4.79
CA ILE A 6 6.18 2.88 4.94
C ILE A 6 5.85 4.29 5.41
N LYS A 7 4.70 4.78 4.96
CA LYS A 7 4.08 6.00 5.47
C LYS A 7 2.59 5.73 5.65
N SER A 8 2.06 6.05 6.83
CA SER A 8 0.62 5.98 7.07
C SER A 8 -0.10 6.95 6.12
N SER A 9 -1.12 6.49 5.43
CA SER A 9 -1.86 7.27 4.43
C SER A 9 -0.96 7.92 3.35
N GLY A 10 0.14 7.24 2.99
CA GLY A 10 1.09 7.75 2.00
C GLY A 10 0.49 7.77 0.60
N THR A 11 0.71 8.88 -0.12
CA THR A 11 0.42 8.98 -1.55
C THR A 11 1.46 8.25 -2.40
N CYS A 12 1.20 8.06 -3.69
CA CYS A 12 2.22 7.56 -4.61
C CYS A 12 3.46 8.47 -4.65
N ALA A 13 3.27 9.79 -4.55
CA ALA A 13 4.37 10.75 -4.50
C ALA A 13 5.21 10.63 -3.22
N ASP A 14 4.58 10.39 -2.07
CA ASP A 14 5.28 10.15 -0.81
C ASP A 14 6.15 8.88 -0.89
N LEU A 15 5.58 7.79 -1.40
CA LEU A 15 6.31 6.54 -1.56
C LEU A 15 7.43 6.67 -2.59
N LYS A 16 7.19 7.41 -3.68
CA LYS A 16 8.23 7.74 -4.66
C LYS A 16 9.40 8.49 -4.02
N PHE A 17 9.14 9.46 -3.14
CA PHE A 17 10.21 10.17 -2.42
C PHE A 17 11.11 9.18 -1.65
N TYR A 18 10.53 8.26 -0.87
CA TYR A 18 11.32 7.25 -0.16
C TYR A 18 12.10 6.32 -1.11
N MET A 19 11.50 5.97 -2.24
CA MET A 19 12.15 5.14 -3.24
C MET A 19 13.30 5.88 -3.92
N ASP A 20 13.12 7.15 -4.29
CA ASP A 20 14.16 7.99 -4.88
C ASP A 20 15.37 8.10 -3.92
N GLU A 21 15.14 8.30 -2.61
CA GLU A 21 16.19 8.32 -1.59
C GLU A 21 16.88 6.97 -1.42
N ALA A 22 16.12 5.88 -1.46
CA ALA A 22 16.67 4.53 -1.38
C ALA A 22 17.55 4.21 -2.60
N PHE A 23 17.12 4.56 -3.79
CA PHE A 23 17.90 4.40 -5.03
C PHE A 23 19.14 5.32 -5.08
N ALA A 24 19.04 6.52 -4.51
CA ALA A 24 20.17 7.45 -4.45
C ALA A 24 21.30 6.96 -3.54
N THR A 25 21.00 6.10 -2.59
CA THR A 25 21.94 5.65 -1.55
C THR A 25 22.29 4.16 -1.64
N HIS A 26 21.52 3.35 -2.36
CA HIS A 26 21.67 1.90 -2.42
C HIS A 26 21.46 1.36 -3.83
N ASP A 27 22.15 0.28 -4.16
CA ASP A 27 21.94 -0.51 -5.38
C ASP A 27 20.84 -1.55 -5.08
N LEU A 28 19.58 -1.15 -5.29
CA LEU A 28 18.43 -1.99 -5.03
C LEU A 28 18.26 -3.04 -6.14
N LYS A 29 18.29 -4.31 -5.78
CA LYS A 29 18.12 -5.42 -6.73
C LYS A 29 16.67 -5.86 -6.87
N ASN A 30 15.92 -5.76 -5.78
CA ASN A 30 14.51 -6.16 -5.73
C ASN A 30 13.71 -5.12 -4.95
N VAL A 31 12.56 -4.76 -5.47
CA VAL A 31 11.57 -3.92 -4.81
C VAL A 31 10.27 -4.70 -4.72
N PHE A 32 9.73 -4.87 -3.50
CA PHE A 32 8.42 -5.45 -3.27
C PHE A 32 7.47 -4.32 -2.86
N TYR A 33 6.45 -4.06 -3.69
CA TYR A 33 5.64 -2.85 -3.60
C TYR A 33 4.15 -3.17 -3.54
N SER A 34 3.46 -2.63 -2.53
CA SER A 34 2.00 -2.71 -2.43
C SER A 34 1.34 -1.69 -3.36
N LEU A 35 0.51 -2.16 -4.28
CA LEU A 35 -0.34 -1.33 -5.12
C LEU A 35 -1.63 -1.03 -4.37
N ASP A 36 -1.55 -0.13 -3.41
CA ASP A 36 -2.71 0.31 -2.64
C ASP A 36 -3.60 1.21 -3.50
N LEU A 37 -4.83 0.79 -3.75
CA LEU A 37 -5.75 1.47 -4.66
C LEU A 37 -6.07 2.90 -4.19
N PHE A 38 -6.21 3.11 -2.88
CA PHE A 38 -6.41 4.44 -2.32
C PHE A 38 -5.17 5.36 -2.49
N ALA A 39 -3.96 4.81 -2.65
CA ALA A 39 -2.79 5.61 -2.98
C ALA A 39 -2.79 6.02 -4.46
N LEU A 40 -3.35 5.18 -5.35
CA LEU A 40 -3.54 5.52 -6.76
C LEU A 40 -4.59 6.60 -6.97
N ASP A 41 -5.60 6.70 -6.09
CA ASP A 41 -6.58 7.77 -6.05
C ASP A 41 -6.10 8.99 -5.24
N GLY A 42 -5.00 8.89 -4.51
CA GLY A 42 -4.45 9.97 -3.69
C GLY A 42 -4.00 11.20 -4.50
N ASP A 43 -3.75 12.30 -3.77
CA ASP A 43 -3.11 13.47 -4.38
C ASP A 43 -1.78 13.06 -5.01
N PRO A 44 -1.53 13.35 -6.29
CA PRO A 44 -0.26 13.05 -6.94
C PRO A 44 0.91 13.90 -6.42
N GLU A 45 0.66 14.90 -5.58
CA GLU A 45 1.67 15.66 -4.88
C GLU A 45 2.01 15.06 -3.51
N THR A 46 3.20 15.34 -3.02
CA THR A 46 3.63 14.87 -1.70
C THR A 46 2.94 15.59 -0.55
N ASN A 47 2.57 14.85 0.49
CA ASN A 47 2.01 15.37 1.73
C ASN A 47 3.06 15.79 2.77
N PHE A 48 4.35 15.65 2.50
CA PHE A 48 5.41 15.89 3.49
C PHE A 48 5.40 17.29 4.10
N VAL A 49 5.00 18.29 3.33
CA VAL A 49 4.90 19.67 3.83
C VAL A 49 3.84 19.79 4.93
N ASN A 50 2.73 19.07 4.79
CA ASN A 50 1.62 19.08 5.74
C ASN A 50 1.92 18.24 7.00
N ASP A 51 2.73 17.20 6.85
CA ASP A 51 3.08 16.27 7.92
C ASP A 51 4.28 16.72 8.76
N SER A 52 4.76 17.92 8.57
CA SER A 52 5.92 18.49 9.29
C SER A 52 7.18 17.62 9.19
N MET A 53 7.32 16.86 8.11
CA MET A 53 8.48 15.99 7.91
C MET A 53 9.76 16.81 7.84
N PRO A 54 10.81 16.43 8.58
CA PRO A 54 12.07 17.15 8.62
C PRO A 54 12.89 16.92 7.34
N LEU A 55 12.43 17.48 6.21
CA LEU A 55 13.07 17.30 4.89
C LEU A 55 14.54 17.68 4.87
N TYR A 56 14.99 18.54 5.79
CA TYR A 56 16.40 18.89 5.94
C TYR A 56 17.30 17.71 6.36
N LEU A 57 16.74 16.60 6.88
CA LEU A 57 17.49 15.38 7.16
C LEU A 57 17.78 14.55 5.90
N TYR A 58 17.11 14.86 4.79
CA TYR A 58 17.27 14.18 3.50
C TYR A 58 18.09 15.00 2.51
N ASP A 59 18.51 16.22 2.87
CA ASP A 59 19.47 16.98 2.09
C ASP A 59 20.91 16.48 2.38
N ARG A 60 21.92 17.00 1.70
CA ARG A 60 23.31 16.61 1.92
C ARG A 60 24.07 17.56 2.83
N ASN A 61 23.38 18.41 3.58
CA ASN A 61 23.96 19.41 4.46
C ASN A 61 23.90 18.97 5.93
N PRO A 62 24.95 18.35 6.50
CA PRO A 62 24.91 17.85 7.87
C PRO A 62 24.85 18.98 8.92
N PHE A 63 25.05 20.23 8.54
CA PHE A 63 25.01 21.33 9.50
C PHE A 63 23.59 21.79 9.87
N ASN A 64 22.56 21.46 9.06
CA ASN A 64 21.20 21.76 9.40
C ASN A 64 20.52 20.63 10.19
N ASP A 65 21.10 19.41 10.20
CA ASP A 65 20.63 18.26 11.00
C ASP A 65 20.64 18.56 12.51
N VAL A 66 21.46 19.52 12.92
CA VAL A 66 21.50 19.98 14.31
C VAL A 66 20.13 20.45 14.82
N LYS A 67 19.26 20.93 13.94
CA LYS A 67 17.87 21.33 14.27
C LYS A 67 17.05 20.15 14.81
N TYR A 68 17.28 18.94 14.27
CA TYR A 68 16.64 17.74 14.76
C TYR A 68 17.12 17.38 16.17
N LEU A 69 18.43 17.41 16.39
CA LEU A 69 19.03 17.09 17.69
C LEU A 69 18.60 18.05 18.81
N PHE A 70 18.27 19.29 18.47
CA PHE A 70 17.78 20.31 19.41
C PHE A 70 16.25 20.49 19.37
N ASN A 71 15.51 19.61 18.68
CA ASN A 71 14.06 19.58 18.79
C ASN A 71 13.67 19.09 20.19
N LYS A 72 12.72 19.78 20.83
CA LYS A 72 12.30 19.45 22.20
C LYS A 72 11.71 18.05 22.32
N ASP A 73 10.96 17.62 21.31
CA ASP A 73 10.29 16.32 21.30
C ASP A 73 11.37 15.20 21.18
N VAL A 74 12.37 15.40 20.30
CA VAL A 74 13.52 14.50 20.18
C VAL A 74 14.30 14.43 21.48
N LEU A 75 14.61 15.57 22.11
CA LEU A 75 15.44 15.62 23.33
C LEU A 75 14.73 15.06 24.56
N PHE A 76 13.46 15.38 24.74
CA PHE A 76 12.75 15.13 25.99
C PHE A 76 11.75 13.97 25.90
N GLU A 77 11.42 13.51 24.70
CA GLU A 77 10.50 12.38 24.48
C GLU A 77 11.21 11.21 23.77
N ASP A 78 11.71 11.41 22.56
CA ASP A 78 12.25 10.31 21.75
C ASP A 78 13.54 9.72 22.31
N ILE A 79 14.52 10.56 22.67
CA ILE A 79 15.81 10.08 23.22
C ILE A 79 15.60 9.36 24.56
N PRO A 80 14.87 9.92 25.55
CA PRO A 80 14.58 9.20 26.78
C PRO A 80 13.82 7.88 26.58
N TYR A 81 12.84 7.89 25.63
CA TYR A 81 12.11 6.69 25.28
C TYR A 81 13.03 5.61 24.69
N LEU A 82 13.85 5.95 23.70
CA LEU A 82 14.81 5.02 23.09
C LEU A 82 15.81 4.47 24.10
N LEU A 83 16.29 5.31 25.01
CA LEU A 83 17.18 4.86 26.09
C LEU A 83 16.47 3.89 27.03
N ALA A 84 15.25 4.20 27.44
CA ALA A 84 14.46 3.33 28.32
C ALA A 84 14.18 1.97 27.63
N MET A 85 13.83 1.98 26.35
CA MET A 85 13.60 0.77 25.55
C MET A 85 14.87 -0.07 25.44
N ASN A 86 16.00 0.55 25.16
CA ASN A 86 17.29 -0.14 25.06
C ASN A 86 17.71 -0.79 26.40
N PHE A 87 17.48 -0.11 27.52
CA PHE A 87 17.76 -0.67 28.84
C PHE A 87 16.74 -1.73 29.28
N SER A 88 15.53 -1.73 28.74
CA SER A 88 14.52 -2.74 29.02
C SER A 88 14.71 -4.06 28.27
N GLY A 89 15.69 -4.11 27.36
CA GLY A 89 15.91 -5.27 26.50
C GLY A 89 14.86 -5.41 25.39
N TYR A 90 14.28 -4.30 24.96
CA TYR A 90 13.34 -4.28 23.86
C TYR A 90 13.98 -4.83 22.57
N ASP A 91 13.28 -5.74 21.92
CA ASP A 91 13.69 -6.31 20.64
C ASP A 91 13.20 -5.41 19.50
N ASP A 92 14.13 -4.85 18.72
CA ASP A 92 13.80 -4.03 17.54
C ASP A 92 12.94 -4.76 16.51
N GLY A 93 12.98 -6.09 16.49
CA GLY A 93 12.09 -6.93 15.69
C GLY A 93 10.61 -6.72 16.02
N MET A 94 10.31 -6.34 17.25
CA MET A 94 8.95 -6.03 17.71
C MET A 94 8.37 -4.79 17.01
N SER A 95 9.19 -3.82 16.62
CA SER A 95 8.74 -2.65 15.85
C SER A 95 8.16 -3.02 14.50
N TYR A 96 8.61 -4.14 13.92
CA TYR A 96 8.10 -4.66 12.65
C TYR A 96 6.96 -5.66 12.83
N ASN A 97 6.72 -6.13 14.05
CA ASN A 97 5.73 -7.16 14.39
C ASN A 97 4.68 -6.67 15.39
N PHE A 98 4.43 -5.35 15.48
CA PHE A 98 3.46 -4.81 16.44
C PHE A 98 2.03 -5.36 16.24
N TRP A 99 1.73 -5.90 15.07
CA TRP A 99 0.48 -6.58 14.73
C TRP A 99 0.19 -7.79 15.61
N GLN A 100 1.19 -8.42 16.20
CA GLN A 100 1.00 -9.55 17.15
C GLN A 100 0.17 -9.19 18.38
N TYR A 101 0.01 -7.89 18.68
CA TYR A 101 -0.85 -7.39 19.77
C TYR A 101 -2.25 -6.99 19.26
N LYS A 102 -2.54 -7.17 18.00
CA LYS A 102 -3.84 -6.86 17.41
C LYS A 102 -4.70 -8.10 17.34
N THR A 103 -6.00 -7.91 17.46
CA THR A 103 -6.98 -8.97 17.28
C THR A 103 -7.47 -8.95 15.84
N PHE A 104 -7.50 -10.12 15.23
CA PHE A 104 -8.05 -10.34 13.90
C PHE A 104 -9.25 -11.26 14.07
N SER A 105 -10.43 -10.78 13.72
CA SER A 105 -11.68 -11.53 13.77
C SER A 105 -12.77 -10.77 13.03
N GLU A 106 -13.82 -11.46 12.60
CA GLU A 106 -14.99 -10.82 12.02
C GLU A 106 -15.60 -9.77 12.96
N GLU A 107 -15.67 -10.06 14.27
CA GLU A 107 -16.17 -9.11 15.28
C GLU A 107 -15.33 -7.82 15.29
N GLU A 108 -14.00 -7.94 15.29
CA GLU A 108 -13.12 -6.79 15.34
C GLU A 108 -13.15 -6.01 14.00
N ALA A 109 -13.16 -6.70 12.86
CA ALA A 109 -13.26 -6.06 11.54
C ALA A 109 -14.55 -5.24 11.42
N ARG A 110 -15.69 -5.81 11.82
CA ARG A 110 -16.99 -5.13 11.77
C ARG A 110 -17.11 -3.98 12.76
N LYS A 111 -16.45 -4.04 13.91
CA LYS A 111 -16.43 -2.96 14.90
C LYS A 111 -15.75 -1.69 14.34
N HIS A 112 -14.82 -1.84 13.42
CA HIS A 112 -14.13 -0.75 12.75
C HIS A 112 -14.73 -0.39 11.39
N TYR A 113 -15.90 -0.91 11.08
CA TYR A 113 -16.62 -0.63 9.85
C TYR A 113 -17.96 0.05 10.15
N GLU A 114 -18.10 1.28 9.66
CA GLU A 114 -19.33 2.06 9.77
C GLU A 114 -20.04 2.04 8.42
N GLN A 115 -21.07 1.19 8.30
CA GLN A 115 -21.81 1.07 7.06
C GLN A 115 -22.70 2.30 6.84
N SER A 116 -22.46 3.07 5.77
CA SER A 116 -23.33 4.17 5.39
C SER A 116 -24.72 3.66 4.99
N GLU A 117 -25.78 4.28 5.51
CA GLU A 117 -27.16 3.96 5.08
C GLU A 117 -27.45 4.49 3.66
N GLU A 118 -26.79 5.59 3.27
CA GLU A 118 -26.94 6.21 1.97
C GLU A 118 -25.85 5.71 1.00
N ILE A 119 -26.26 5.46 -0.24
CA ILE A 119 -25.36 5.15 -1.34
C ILE A 119 -25.17 6.44 -2.14
N ALA A 120 -23.93 6.93 -2.20
CA ALA A 120 -23.58 8.09 -3.00
C ALA A 120 -23.73 7.79 -4.50
N PRO A 121 -24.07 8.80 -5.32
CA PRO A 121 -24.02 8.65 -6.76
C PRO A 121 -22.63 8.20 -7.22
N MET A 122 -22.58 7.39 -8.29
CA MET A 122 -21.32 7.02 -8.90
C MET A 122 -20.56 8.28 -9.35
N GLN A 123 -19.28 8.35 -9.01
CA GLN A 123 -18.41 9.45 -9.42
C GLN A 123 -18.10 9.37 -10.91
N GLU A 124 -18.09 10.53 -11.56
CA GLU A 124 -17.82 10.60 -12.99
C GLU A 124 -16.29 10.50 -13.24
N PRO A 125 -15.86 9.86 -14.35
CA PRO A 125 -14.43 9.72 -14.67
C PRO A 125 -13.65 11.03 -14.71
N SER A 126 -14.31 12.16 -15.04
CA SER A 126 -13.70 13.49 -15.02
C SER A 126 -13.26 13.96 -13.63
N GLU A 127 -13.72 13.32 -12.55
CA GLU A 127 -13.41 13.71 -11.16
C GLU A 127 -12.14 13.02 -10.64
N TRP A 128 -11.77 11.88 -11.20
CA TRP A 128 -10.69 11.05 -10.67
C TRP A 128 -9.68 10.52 -11.70
N GLN A 129 -10.06 10.33 -12.97
CA GLN A 129 -9.26 9.60 -13.95
C GLN A 129 -7.86 10.22 -14.15
N ALA A 130 -7.78 11.54 -14.32
CA ALA A 130 -6.50 12.22 -14.54
C ALA A 130 -5.54 12.04 -13.34
N ARG A 131 -6.08 12.08 -12.12
CA ARG A 131 -5.33 11.87 -10.87
C ARG A 131 -4.77 10.45 -10.78
N VAL A 132 -5.59 9.46 -11.09
CA VAL A 132 -5.18 8.04 -11.13
C VAL A 132 -4.07 7.82 -12.17
N GLU A 133 -4.24 8.36 -13.38
CA GLU A 133 -3.25 8.24 -14.47
C GLU A 133 -1.93 8.93 -14.12
N GLU A 134 -1.96 10.06 -13.42
CA GLU A 134 -0.76 10.75 -12.93
C GLU A 134 -0.01 9.91 -11.90
N ASN A 135 -0.72 9.33 -10.94
CA ASN A 135 -0.13 8.43 -9.94
C ASN A 135 0.49 7.17 -10.58
N ILE A 136 -0.19 6.57 -11.56
CA ILE A 136 0.38 5.46 -12.35
C ILE A 136 1.65 5.92 -13.10
N GLY A 137 1.66 7.14 -13.60
CA GLY A 137 2.83 7.77 -14.22
C GLY A 137 4.03 7.82 -13.28
N LEU A 138 3.84 8.16 -12.00
CA LEU A 138 4.90 8.16 -10.99
C LEU A 138 5.52 6.76 -10.80
N LEU A 139 4.70 5.70 -10.80
CA LEU A 139 5.17 4.32 -10.66
C LEU A 139 5.91 3.83 -11.90
N THR A 140 5.36 4.08 -13.09
CA THR A 140 6.00 3.67 -14.35
C THR A 140 7.30 4.41 -14.60
N ASP A 141 7.40 5.68 -14.22
CA ASP A 141 8.64 6.45 -14.27
C ASP A 141 9.72 5.89 -13.35
N MET A 142 9.35 5.43 -12.16
CA MET A 142 10.27 4.76 -11.24
C MET A 142 10.81 3.47 -11.85
N VAL A 143 9.94 2.60 -12.36
CA VAL A 143 10.32 1.34 -13.00
C VAL A 143 11.24 1.59 -14.20
N LYS A 144 10.89 2.53 -15.06
CA LYS A 144 11.64 2.89 -16.27
C LYS A 144 13.04 3.43 -15.96
N LYS A 145 13.20 4.15 -14.86
CA LYS A 145 14.50 4.71 -14.43
C LYS A 145 15.46 3.65 -13.89
N HIS A 146 14.95 2.51 -13.45
CA HIS A 146 15.72 1.45 -12.79
C HIS A 146 15.54 0.08 -13.45
N PRO A 147 15.94 -0.06 -14.73
CA PRO A 147 15.74 -1.29 -15.50
C PRO A 147 16.56 -2.50 -14.97
N GLU A 148 17.55 -2.26 -14.10
CA GLU A 148 18.36 -3.28 -13.44
C GLU A 148 17.76 -3.80 -12.14
N THR A 149 16.63 -3.23 -11.69
CA THR A 149 15.91 -3.61 -10.49
C THR A 149 14.68 -4.42 -10.86
N GLU A 150 14.49 -5.56 -10.22
CA GLU A 150 13.26 -6.35 -10.33
C GLU A 150 12.18 -5.78 -9.41
N PHE A 151 11.04 -5.45 -9.98
CA PHE A 151 9.90 -4.93 -9.25
C PHE A 151 8.80 -6.00 -9.12
N TYR A 152 8.41 -6.27 -7.88
CA TYR A 152 7.32 -7.16 -7.52
C TYR A 152 6.19 -6.34 -6.94
N PHE A 153 5.20 -6.03 -7.77
CA PHE A 153 3.99 -5.34 -7.34
C PHE A 153 2.95 -6.36 -6.88
N PHE A 154 2.19 -6.02 -5.86
CA PHE A 154 1.05 -6.85 -5.49
C PHE A 154 -0.15 -5.98 -5.15
N LEU A 155 -1.34 -6.45 -5.52
CA LEU A 155 -2.62 -5.86 -5.15
C LEU A 155 -3.07 -6.52 -3.85
N PRO A 156 -3.11 -5.77 -2.73
CA PRO A 156 -3.45 -6.33 -1.43
C PRO A 156 -4.92 -6.75 -1.37
N PRO A 157 -5.25 -7.87 -0.70
CA PRO A 157 -6.62 -8.35 -0.58
C PRO A 157 -7.38 -7.52 0.46
N TYR A 158 -7.99 -6.43 0.06
CA TYR A 158 -8.91 -5.69 0.94
C TYR A 158 -10.19 -6.48 1.17
N SER A 159 -10.75 -6.41 2.40
CA SER A 159 -11.91 -7.20 2.78
C SER A 159 -13.19 -6.82 2.02
N GLU A 160 -14.21 -7.67 2.11
CA GLU A 160 -15.54 -7.36 1.60
C GLU A 160 -16.12 -6.05 2.19
N LEU A 161 -15.73 -5.69 3.43
CA LEU A 161 -16.17 -4.43 4.07
C LEU A 161 -15.60 -3.21 3.39
N TRP A 162 -14.34 -3.28 2.93
CA TRP A 162 -13.74 -2.19 2.17
C TRP A 162 -14.45 -2.02 0.82
N TRP A 163 -14.72 -3.11 0.11
CA TRP A 163 -15.44 -3.05 -1.17
C TRP A 163 -16.88 -2.57 -1.02
N ASP A 164 -17.57 -2.91 0.09
CA ASP A 164 -18.88 -2.32 0.40
C ASP A 164 -18.78 -0.81 0.67
N SER A 165 -17.72 -0.35 1.36
CA SER A 165 -17.50 1.09 1.57
C SER A 165 -17.23 1.84 0.27
N VAL A 166 -16.46 1.25 -0.63
CA VAL A 166 -16.17 1.78 -1.99
C VAL A 166 -17.47 1.91 -2.80
N TYR A 167 -18.31 0.90 -2.75
CA TYR A 167 -19.60 0.95 -3.43
C TYR A 167 -20.49 2.06 -2.86
N ARG A 168 -20.61 2.14 -1.54
CA ARG A 168 -21.45 3.16 -0.88
C ARG A 168 -20.96 4.58 -1.08
N SER A 169 -19.68 4.77 -1.30
CA SER A 169 -19.09 6.07 -1.64
C SER A 169 -19.18 6.42 -3.14
N GLY A 170 -19.71 5.54 -3.98
CA GLY A 170 -19.85 5.76 -5.43
C GLY A 170 -18.52 5.62 -6.20
N GLN A 171 -17.50 4.99 -5.60
CA GLN A 171 -16.14 4.92 -6.16
C GLN A 171 -15.79 3.58 -6.81
N THR A 172 -16.75 2.68 -7.00
CA THR A 172 -16.48 1.34 -7.54
C THR A 172 -15.78 1.39 -8.91
N GLU A 173 -16.27 2.20 -9.83
CA GLU A 173 -15.68 2.31 -11.17
C GLU A 173 -14.29 2.93 -11.15
N GLU A 174 -14.06 3.89 -10.27
CA GLU A 174 -12.75 4.49 -10.04
C GLU A 174 -11.71 3.45 -9.63
N TYR A 175 -11.99 2.67 -8.59
CA TYR A 175 -11.03 1.68 -8.09
C TYR A 175 -10.86 0.47 -9.02
N LEU A 176 -11.93 0.05 -9.73
CA LEU A 176 -11.80 -0.96 -10.77
C LEU A 176 -10.94 -0.47 -11.94
N TYR A 177 -11.10 0.79 -12.34
CA TYR A 177 -10.26 1.42 -13.36
C TYR A 177 -8.81 1.56 -12.89
N ALA A 178 -8.58 2.11 -11.68
CA ALA A 178 -7.24 2.31 -11.13
C ALA A 178 -6.44 1.00 -11.09
N ARG A 179 -7.08 -0.07 -10.64
CA ARG A 179 -6.53 -1.40 -10.62
C ARG A 179 -6.15 -1.90 -12.02
N GLN A 180 -7.06 -1.82 -12.97
CA GLN A 180 -6.84 -2.26 -14.35
C GLN A 180 -5.73 -1.43 -15.01
N ALA A 181 -5.82 -0.11 -14.99
CA ALA A 181 -4.87 0.79 -15.61
C ALA A 181 -3.46 0.65 -15.05
N ALA A 182 -3.32 0.46 -13.72
CA ALA A 182 -2.02 0.21 -13.09
C ALA A 182 -1.40 -1.11 -13.57
N MET A 183 -2.18 -2.20 -13.62
CA MET A 183 -1.69 -3.48 -14.13
C MET A 183 -1.30 -3.40 -15.61
N GLU A 184 -2.12 -2.77 -16.46
CA GLU A 184 -1.84 -2.59 -17.89
C GLU A 184 -0.55 -1.80 -18.13
N ALA A 185 -0.35 -0.72 -17.38
CA ALA A 185 0.81 0.15 -17.53
C ALA A 185 2.10 -0.54 -17.04
N LEU A 186 2.04 -1.23 -15.91
CA LEU A 186 3.20 -1.85 -15.27
C LEU A 186 3.64 -3.15 -15.93
N ILE A 187 2.71 -3.99 -16.42
CA ILE A 187 3.04 -5.26 -17.08
C ILE A 187 3.77 -5.09 -18.43
N ALA A 188 3.84 -3.86 -18.93
CA ALA A 188 4.59 -3.55 -20.15
C ALA A 188 6.12 -3.64 -19.98
N TYR A 189 6.61 -3.64 -18.75
CA TYR A 189 8.05 -3.64 -18.43
C TYR A 189 8.55 -5.05 -18.10
N ASP A 190 9.66 -5.44 -18.69
CA ASP A 190 10.24 -6.80 -18.54
C ASP A 190 10.77 -7.08 -17.11
N ASN A 191 11.10 -6.02 -16.35
CA ASN A 191 11.59 -6.10 -14.99
C ASN A 191 10.45 -5.96 -13.95
N VAL A 192 9.19 -6.21 -14.35
CA VAL A 192 8.01 -6.12 -13.47
C VAL A 192 7.29 -7.46 -13.40
N GLN A 193 6.93 -7.85 -12.19
CA GLN A 193 5.97 -8.92 -11.91
C GLN A 193 4.84 -8.34 -11.07
N ILE A 194 3.61 -8.75 -11.37
CA ILE A 194 2.41 -8.28 -10.65
C ILE A 194 1.66 -9.48 -10.10
N TYR A 195 1.27 -9.42 -8.84
CA TYR A 195 0.50 -10.45 -8.15
C TYR A 195 -0.84 -9.88 -7.68
N ASP A 196 -1.93 -10.52 -8.07
CA ASP A 196 -3.28 -10.08 -7.75
C ASP A 196 -3.92 -10.98 -6.69
N PHE A 197 -4.03 -10.48 -5.48
CA PHE A 197 -4.70 -11.15 -4.36
C PHE A 197 -6.12 -10.61 -4.11
N GLN A 198 -6.57 -9.61 -4.88
CA GLN A 198 -7.89 -9.01 -4.72
C GLN A 198 -9.04 -9.86 -5.28
N THR A 199 -8.74 -10.95 -5.97
CA THR A 199 -9.75 -11.89 -6.48
C THR A 199 -9.83 -13.19 -5.66
N ASP A 200 -9.06 -13.29 -4.57
CA ASP A 200 -9.09 -14.45 -3.68
C ASP A 200 -10.26 -14.36 -2.70
N GLU A 201 -11.38 -14.98 -3.08
CA GLU A 201 -12.60 -14.99 -2.26
C GLU A 201 -12.39 -15.63 -0.88
N ASP A 202 -11.50 -16.62 -0.75
CA ASP A 202 -11.24 -17.30 0.51
C ASP A 202 -10.56 -16.37 1.53
N ILE A 203 -9.83 -15.36 1.04
CA ILE A 203 -9.24 -14.32 1.88
C ILE A 203 -10.24 -13.17 2.07
N ILE A 204 -10.73 -12.58 0.98
CA ILE A 204 -11.51 -11.33 0.99
C ILE A 204 -12.82 -11.46 1.79
N LEU A 205 -13.50 -12.59 1.67
CA LEU A 205 -14.78 -12.85 2.32
C LEU A 205 -14.65 -13.45 3.73
N ASN A 206 -13.43 -13.75 4.16
CA ASN A 206 -13.16 -14.28 5.50
C ASN A 206 -12.65 -13.19 6.43
N LEU A 207 -13.58 -12.52 7.11
CA LEU A 207 -13.28 -11.40 8.00
C LEU A 207 -12.43 -11.77 9.23
N ASP A 208 -12.25 -13.06 9.54
CA ASP A 208 -11.34 -13.50 10.60
C ASP A 208 -9.86 -13.21 10.30
N TYR A 209 -9.54 -12.90 9.05
CA TYR A 209 -8.21 -12.44 8.67
C TYR A 209 -7.95 -10.95 8.91
N TYR A 210 -8.97 -10.16 9.30
CA TYR A 210 -8.88 -8.71 9.35
C TYR A 210 -9.10 -8.15 10.76
N MET A 211 -8.43 -7.03 11.06
CA MET A 211 -8.69 -6.24 12.25
C MET A 211 -9.57 -5.00 11.97
N ASP A 212 -9.69 -4.63 10.71
CA ASP A 212 -10.53 -3.54 10.17
C ASP A 212 -10.75 -3.80 8.66
N PRO A 213 -11.43 -2.94 7.90
CA PRO A 213 -11.74 -3.20 6.49
C PRO A 213 -10.53 -3.46 5.58
N ILE A 214 -9.32 -2.99 5.92
CA ILE A 214 -8.14 -3.05 5.03
C ILE A 214 -6.94 -3.81 5.60
N HIS A 215 -6.80 -3.86 6.93
CA HIS A 215 -5.61 -4.43 7.54
C HIS A 215 -5.79 -5.92 7.85
N PHE A 216 -5.09 -6.74 7.10
CA PHE A 216 -5.11 -8.20 7.24
C PHE A 216 -3.96 -8.73 8.12
N SER A 217 -4.11 -9.96 8.56
CA SER A 217 -3.23 -10.63 9.52
C SER A 217 -1.81 -10.88 8.98
N ALA A 218 -0.90 -11.20 9.89
CA ALA A 218 0.46 -11.60 9.54
C ALA A 218 0.48 -12.88 8.69
N ASP A 219 -0.49 -13.78 8.87
CA ASP A 219 -0.60 -15.02 8.09
C ASP A 219 -0.91 -14.71 6.62
N VAL A 220 -1.80 -13.75 6.35
CA VAL A 220 -2.08 -13.29 4.98
C VAL A 220 -0.87 -12.58 4.39
N ASN A 221 -0.15 -11.75 5.17
CA ASN A 221 1.12 -11.15 4.73
C ASN A 221 2.15 -12.21 4.35
N GLN A 222 2.32 -13.24 5.18
CA GLN A 222 3.23 -14.35 4.91
C GLN A 222 2.81 -15.11 3.65
N PHE A 223 1.52 -15.37 3.48
CA PHE A 223 0.95 -16.00 2.30
C PHE A 223 1.30 -15.22 1.03
N ILE A 224 1.06 -13.90 0.99
CA ILE A 224 1.39 -13.02 -0.13
C ILE A 224 2.88 -13.14 -0.51
N VAL A 225 3.77 -13.02 0.48
CA VAL A 225 5.22 -13.09 0.24
C VAL A 225 5.65 -14.47 -0.29
N VAL A 226 5.09 -15.56 0.24
CA VAL A 226 5.39 -16.91 -0.22
C VAL A 226 4.92 -17.11 -1.66
N LYS A 227 3.69 -16.71 -1.98
CA LYS A 227 3.12 -16.84 -3.33
C LYS A 227 3.90 -16.03 -4.37
N ALA A 228 4.29 -14.80 -4.03
CA ALA A 228 5.13 -13.99 -4.90
C ALA A 228 6.53 -14.60 -5.09
N LYS A 229 7.15 -15.12 -4.01
CA LYS A 229 8.46 -15.79 -4.09
C LYS A 229 8.45 -17.05 -4.94
N GLU A 230 7.35 -17.82 -4.90
CA GLU A 230 7.16 -19.04 -5.67
C GLU A 230 6.75 -18.78 -7.13
N ALA A 231 6.50 -17.52 -7.48
CA ALA A 231 5.92 -17.12 -8.76
C ALA A 231 4.62 -17.89 -9.07
N ASP A 232 3.76 -18.01 -8.05
CA ASP A 232 2.54 -18.81 -8.14
C ASP A 232 1.61 -18.26 -9.22
N THR A 233 1.36 -19.08 -10.24
CA THR A 233 0.56 -18.68 -11.41
C THR A 233 -0.90 -18.40 -11.10
N ALA A 234 -1.40 -18.87 -9.95
CA ALA A 234 -2.74 -18.53 -9.49
C ALA A 234 -2.90 -17.04 -9.19
N TYR A 235 -1.81 -16.33 -8.82
CA TYR A 235 -1.81 -14.91 -8.49
C TYR A 235 -1.04 -14.06 -9.48
N LEU A 236 -0.10 -14.65 -10.26
CA LEU A 236 0.70 -13.91 -11.23
C LEU A 236 -0.19 -13.37 -12.35
N VAL A 237 -0.12 -12.06 -12.55
CA VAL A 237 -0.78 -11.38 -13.67
C VAL A 237 0.09 -11.48 -14.91
N THR A 238 -0.52 -11.86 -16.02
CA THR A 238 0.11 -11.90 -17.35
C THR A 238 -0.75 -11.13 -18.34
N LYS A 239 -0.18 -10.79 -19.50
CA LYS A 239 -0.94 -10.12 -20.57
C LYS A 239 -2.14 -10.94 -21.03
N GLU A 240 -2.03 -12.28 -20.96
CA GLU A 240 -3.06 -13.22 -21.37
C GLU A 240 -4.22 -13.30 -20.37
N ASN A 241 -3.95 -13.19 -19.06
CA ASN A 241 -4.97 -13.36 -18.02
C ASN A 241 -5.49 -12.04 -17.40
N LEU A 242 -4.92 -10.90 -17.76
CA LEU A 242 -5.27 -9.60 -17.16
C LEU A 242 -6.76 -9.28 -17.33
N SER A 243 -7.30 -9.46 -18.51
CA SER A 243 -8.73 -9.22 -18.78
C SER A 243 -9.64 -10.07 -17.91
N ASP A 244 -9.31 -11.36 -17.76
CA ASP A 244 -10.09 -12.29 -16.94
C ASP A 244 -10.04 -11.89 -15.46
N ARG A 245 -8.87 -11.45 -14.95
CA ARG A 245 -8.73 -10.94 -13.58
C ARG A 245 -9.52 -9.66 -13.34
N CYS A 246 -9.56 -8.75 -14.32
CA CYS A 246 -10.37 -7.55 -14.21
C CYS A 246 -11.87 -7.90 -14.17
N SER A 247 -12.31 -8.84 -15.01
CA SER A 247 -13.69 -9.32 -15.01
C SER A 247 -14.06 -10.01 -13.71
N ALA A 248 -13.19 -10.91 -13.19
CA ALA A 248 -13.41 -11.61 -11.92
C ALA A 248 -13.54 -10.63 -10.75
N MET A 249 -12.71 -9.56 -10.71
CA MET A 249 -12.81 -8.56 -9.65
C MET A 249 -14.12 -7.76 -9.73
N ARG A 250 -14.57 -7.40 -10.94
CA ARG A 250 -15.85 -6.72 -11.13
C ARG A 250 -17.00 -7.60 -10.64
N GLU A 251 -17.04 -8.87 -11.04
CA GLU A 251 -18.04 -9.84 -10.58
C GLU A 251 -18.02 -10.00 -9.05
N LEU A 252 -16.84 -10.03 -8.44
CA LEU A 252 -16.70 -10.12 -6.99
C LEU A 252 -17.23 -8.85 -6.29
N ALA A 253 -16.89 -7.66 -6.79
CA ALA A 253 -17.41 -6.40 -6.26
C ALA A 253 -18.94 -6.35 -6.34
N GLU A 254 -19.55 -6.74 -7.47
CA GLU A 254 -20.98 -6.85 -7.62
C GLU A 254 -21.62 -7.89 -6.67
N LYS A 255 -20.96 -9.04 -6.47
CA LYS A 255 -21.41 -10.07 -5.53
C LYS A 255 -21.41 -9.58 -4.09
N ILE A 256 -20.41 -8.78 -3.70
CA ILE A 256 -20.33 -8.18 -2.36
C ILE A 256 -21.46 -7.19 -2.14
N THR A 257 -21.72 -6.32 -3.10
CA THR A 257 -22.69 -5.24 -2.99
C THR A 257 -24.16 -5.67 -3.12
N ASN A 258 -24.41 -6.87 -3.66
CA ASN A 258 -25.73 -7.47 -3.77
C ASN A 258 -26.08 -8.42 -2.60
N ARG A 259 -25.25 -8.49 -1.57
CA ARG A 259 -25.53 -9.25 -0.32
C ARG A 259 -26.25 -8.39 0.70
#